data_fd0246ed6e49d2b86b734783bf7368ab
#
_entry.id   fd0246ed6e49d2b86b734783bf7368ab
#
_cell.length_a   1.000
_cell.length_b   1.000
_cell.length_c   1.000
_cell.angle_alpha   90.00
_cell.angle_beta   90.00
_cell.angle_gamma   90.00
#
_symmetry.space_group_name_H-M   'P 1'
#
loop_
_entity.id
_entity.type
_entity.pdbx_description
1 polymer ?
#
loop_
_entity_poly.entity_id
_entity_poly.type
_entity_poly.pdbx_seq_one_letter_code
_entity_poly.pdbx_strand_id
1 'polypeptide(L)'
;MLTSEEMAVVDANAAALGVSRKQLMESSGNAVARVVREVADAGDSVALVCGRGNNGGDAFVAARFLSAFDVTVHLLGREATVSADIARENWAALEAADIDAREVRDSESLALEDPDVVVDAMLGTGATGALREPEATAARAINDGGATVVSVDVPSGVDADTGEAAGVAVEADRVVTFHDAKPGLAALDAPVTVADIGIPAAAERVVERGDLLRLSRDPTAHKGDFGEVLVVGGGPYAGAPALAGRATLRTGADLVSVACPAAVADTVQGYDEGLIVEALSGERIGPDQIGRAHV
;
A
#
# COMPACT_ATOMS: atom_id res chain seq x y z
N MET A 1 -6.80 11.74 0.75
CA MET A 1 -6.72 10.34 1.22
C MET A 1 -6.24 9.48 0.07
N LEU A 2 -5.29 8.63 0.32
CA LEU A 2 -4.70 7.72 -0.66
C LEU A 2 -4.98 6.27 -0.24
N THR A 3 -5.44 5.45 -1.19
CA THR A 3 -5.56 3.99 -1.00
C THR A 3 -4.19 3.36 -0.82
N SER A 4 -4.15 2.11 -0.36
CA SER A 4 -2.92 1.33 -0.24
C SER A 4 -2.17 1.21 -1.56
N GLU A 5 -2.90 1.03 -2.68
CA GLU A 5 -2.33 0.96 -4.02
C GLU A 5 -1.75 2.30 -4.47
N GLU A 6 -2.49 3.39 -4.26
CA GLU A 6 -2.02 4.75 -4.59
C GLU A 6 -0.78 5.13 -3.79
N MET A 7 -0.74 4.78 -2.50
CA MET A 7 0.42 5.03 -1.65
C MET A 7 1.66 4.28 -2.16
N ALA A 8 1.51 3.02 -2.60
CA ALA A 8 2.61 2.26 -3.18
C ALA A 8 3.17 2.91 -4.46
N VAL A 9 2.31 3.51 -5.29
CA VAL A 9 2.72 4.31 -6.47
C VAL A 9 3.50 5.54 -6.04
N VAL A 10 3.00 6.29 -5.07
CA VAL A 10 3.65 7.52 -4.55
C VAL A 10 5.03 7.20 -3.96
N ASP A 11 5.16 6.13 -3.18
CA ASP A 11 6.45 5.67 -2.62
C ASP A 11 7.47 5.34 -3.72
N ALA A 12 7.02 4.64 -4.77
CA ALA A 12 7.88 4.28 -5.89
C ALA A 12 8.29 5.52 -6.71
N ASN A 13 7.38 6.48 -6.88
CA ASN A 13 7.64 7.75 -7.53
C ASN A 13 8.62 8.61 -6.71
N ALA A 14 8.46 8.67 -5.38
CA ALA A 14 9.39 9.36 -4.49
C ALA A 14 10.81 8.80 -4.63
N ALA A 15 10.95 7.46 -4.70
CA ALA A 15 12.23 6.81 -4.91
C ALA A 15 12.84 7.17 -6.28
N ALA A 16 12.05 7.23 -7.35
CA ALA A 16 12.48 7.63 -8.68
C ALA A 16 12.91 9.10 -8.72
N LEU A 17 12.31 9.96 -7.89
CA LEU A 17 12.67 11.36 -7.71
C LEU A 17 13.88 11.57 -6.78
N GLY A 18 14.49 10.50 -6.28
CA GLY A 18 15.73 10.54 -5.49
C GLY A 18 15.53 10.56 -3.97
N VAL A 19 14.29 10.44 -3.48
CA VAL A 19 14.01 10.28 -2.04
C VAL A 19 14.01 8.80 -1.71
N SER A 20 15.07 8.33 -1.06
CA SER A 20 15.24 6.90 -0.76
C SER A 20 14.25 6.42 0.31
N ARG A 21 13.84 5.15 0.22
CA ARG A 21 13.00 4.51 1.26
C ARG A 21 13.62 4.60 2.66
N LYS A 22 14.96 4.63 2.76
CA LYS A 22 15.66 4.81 4.04
C LYS A 22 15.39 6.18 4.66
N GLN A 23 15.39 7.24 3.83
CA GLN A 23 15.03 8.59 4.29
C GLN A 23 13.58 8.66 4.76
N LEU A 24 12.66 8.03 4.01
CA LEU A 24 11.26 7.97 4.39
C LEU A 24 11.08 7.22 5.71
N MET A 25 11.68 6.04 5.88
CA MET A 25 11.61 5.26 7.11
C MET A 25 12.21 6.01 8.33
N GLU A 26 13.30 6.76 8.15
CA GLU A 26 13.84 7.61 9.23
C GLU A 26 12.84 8.71 9.62
N SER A 27 12.17 9.33 8.65
CA SER A 27 11.15 10.35 8.90
C SER A 27 9.91 9.75 9.56
N SER A 28 9.45 8.58 9.10
CA SER A 28 8.31 7.84 9.68
C SER A 28 8.57 7.47 11.13
N GLY A 29 9.70 6.84 11.42
CA GLY A 29 10.04 6.44 12.78
C GLY A 29 10.22 7.63 13.73
N ASN A 30 10.78 8.75 13.26
CA ASN A 30 10.82 9.98 14.04
C ASN A 30 9.41 10.52 14.33
N ALA A 31 8.47 10.42 13.36
CA ALA A 31 7.08 10.83 13.55
C ALA A 31 6.38 9.95 14.59
N VAL A 32 6.58 8.62 14.55
CA VAL A 32 6.09 7.70 15.58
C VAL A 32 6.60 8.10 16.96
N ALA A 33 7.90 8.32 17.10
CA ALA A 33 8.51 8.72 18.38
C ALA A 33 7.96 10.07 18.88
N ARG A 34 7.58 10.98 17.99
CA ARG A 34 6.92 12.25 18.39
C ARG A 34 5.54 12.00 18.99
N VAL A 35 4.73 11.13 18.37
CA VAL A 35 3.40 10.80 18.89
C VAL A 35 3.51 10.08 20.24
N VAL A 36 4.46 9.16 20.40
CA VAL A 36 4.71 8.51 21.70
C VAL A 36 5.02 9.57 22.80
N ARG A 37 5.87 10.57 22.50
CA ARG A 37 6.18 11.65 23.44
C ARG A 37 5.01 12.58 23.80
N GLU A 38 3.92 12.55 23.01
CA GLU A 38 2.70 13.31 23.31
C GLU A 38 1.80 12.59 24.31
N VAL A 39 1.96 11.26 24.48
CA VAL A 39 1.10 10.41 25.30
C VAL A 39 1.82 9.77 26.48
N ALA A 40 3.13 9.91 26.57
CA ALA A 40 3.97 9.33 27.61
C ALA A 40 4.89 10.37 28.27
N ASP A 41 5.17 10.20 29.54
CA ASP A 41 6.13 11.00 30.31
C ASP A 41 7.54 10.37 30.27
N ALA A 42 8.56 11.18 30.49
CA ALA A 42 9.92 10.67 30.51
C ALA A 42 10.14 9.63 31.63
N GLY A 43 10.66 8.47 31.28
CA GLY A 43 10.85 7.34 32.17
C GLY A 43 9.73 6.29 32.12
N ASP A 44 8.61 6.57 31.42
CA ASP A 44 7.58 5.57 31.19
C ASP A 44 8.14 4.39 30.36
N SER A 45 7.53 3.23 30.55
CA SER A 45 7.83 2.01 29.81
C SER A 45 7.09 1.96 28.47
N VAL A 46 7.83 1.74 27.38
CA VAL A 46 7.31 1.69 26.02
C VAL A 46 7.64 0.36 25.37
N ALA A 47 6.61 -0.44 25.10
CA ALA A 47 6.76 -1.70 24.34
C ALA A 47 6.41 -1.49 22.87
N LEU A 48 7.35 -1.74 21.96
CA LEU A 48 7.11 -1.70 20.53
C LEU A 48 6.89 -3.13 20.01
N VAL A 49 5.69 -3.45 19.55
CA VAL A 49 5.33 -4.76 18.98
C VAL A 49 5.42 -4.67 17.46
N CYS A 50 6.42 -5.32 16.90
CA CYS A 50 6.88 -5.08 15.53
C CYS A 50 6.71 -6.31 14.66
N GLY A 51 6.19 -6.11 13.47
CA GLY A 51 6.21 -7.09 12.40
C GLY A 51 7.55 -7.13 11.66
N ARG A 52 7.63 -8.00 10.64
CA ARG A 52 8.86 -8.26 9.86
C ARG A 52 8.98 -7.41 8.59
N GLY A 53 8.05 -6.49 8.36
CA GLY A 53 7.99 -5.62 7.21
C GLY A 53 8.50 -4.20 7.48
N ASN A 54 8.12 -3.28 6.57
CA ASN A 54 8.49 -1.86 6.69
C ASN A 54 7.89 -1.21 7.93
N ASN A 55 6.64 -1.55 8.32
CA ASN A 55 5.97 -1.00 9.49
C ASN A 55 6.77 -1.28 10.77
N GLY A 56 7.25 -2.53 10.95
CA GLY A 56 8.20 -2.85 12.03
C GLY A 56 9.51 -2.06 11.90
N GLY A 57 9.99 -1.84 10.67
CA GLY A 57 11.17 -1.00 10.41
C GLY A 57 11.01 0.44 10.88
N ASP A 58 9.84 1.04 10.70
CA ASP A 58 9.53 2.38 11.21
C ASP A 58 9.59 2.42 12.75
N ALA A 59 9.10 1.37 13.42
CA ALA A 59 9.19 1.25 14.87
C ALA A 59 10.62 0.99 15.37
N PHE A 60 11.45 0.24 14.63
CA PHE A 60 12.87 0.10 14.97
C PHE A 60 13.60 1.45 14.92
N VAL A 61 13.26 2.29 13.94
CA VAL A 61 13.74 3.68 13.92
C VAL A 61 13.21 4.46 15.11
N ALA A 62 11.90 4.37 15.42
CA ALA A 62 11.29 5.08 16.54
C ALA A 62 11.97 4.77 17.87
N ALA A 63 12.31 3.50 18.13
CA ALA A 63 13.01 3.07 19.35
C ALA A 63 14.30 3.86 19.59
N ARG A 64 15.08 4.15 18.55
CA ARG A 64 16.32 4.95 18.66
C ARG A 64 16.07 6.41 19.10
N PHE A 65 14.89 6.93 18.82
CA PHE A 65 14.49 8.28 19.20
C PHE A 65 13.84 8.37 20.59
N LEU A 66 13.56 7.23 21.23
CA LEU A 66 12.87 7.15 22.53
C LEU A 66 13.83 6.97 23.73
N SER A 67 15.04 7.47 23.66
CA SER A 67 16.09 7.32 24.69
C SER A 67 15.74 7.88 26.09
N ALA A 68 14.65 8.64 26.22
CA ALA A 68 14.17 9.15 27.50
C ALA A 68 13.17 8.17 28.19
N PHE A 69 12.87 7.04 27.58
CA PHE A 69 11.89 6.05 27.98
C PHE A 69 12.58 4.71 28.27
N ASP A 70 11.88 3.83 29.02
CA ASP A 70 12.29 2.43 29.16
C ASP A 70 11.70 1.62 27.98
N VAL A 71 12.53 1.38 26.95
CA VAL A 71 12.08 0.87 25.66
C VAL A 71 12.39 -0.61 25.52
N THR A 72 11.37 -1.41 25.21
CA THR A 72 11.53 -2.82 24.79
C THR A 72 10.91 -3.02 23.41
N VAL A 73 11.68 -3.63 22.50
CA VAL A 73 11.22 -3.96 21.14
C VAL A 73 10.95 -5.45 21.02
N HIS A 74 9.72 -5.83 20.64
CA HIS A 74 9.30 -7.21 20.42
C HIS A 74 9.13 -7.46 18.91
N LEU A 75 10.07 -8.16 18.29
CA LEU A 75 9.94 -8.61 16.89
C LEU A 75 9.13 -9.89 16.82
N LEU A 76 7.95 -9.87 16.22
CA LEU A 76 7.12 -11.06 15.99
C LEU A 76 7.73 -11.93 14.89
N GLY A 77 8.62 -12.82 15.29
CA GLY A 77 9.36 -13.70 14.41
C GLY A 77 10.85 -13.70 14.71
N ARG A 78 11.66 -13.92 13.68
CA ARG A 78 13.13 -13.95 13.77
C ARG A 78 13.72 -12.84 12.92
N GLU A 79 14.81 -12.25 13.34
CA GLU A 79 15.60 -11.29 12.58
C GLU A 79 15.84 -11.76 11.13
N ALA A 80 16.28 -13.02 10.97
CA ALA A 80 16.55 -13.60 9.67
C ALA A 80 15.33 -13.63 8.72
N THR A 81 14.11 -13.41 9.24
CA THR A 81 12.85 -13.37 8.45
C THR A 81 12.34 -11.97 8.22
N VAL A 82 13.04 -10.94 8.67
CA VAL A 82 12.71 -9.54 8.34
C VAL A 82 12.88 -9.36 6.83
N SER A 83 11.80 -8.99 6.16
CA SER A 83 11.72 -9.02 4.69
C SER A 83 12.38 -7.81 4.01
N ALA A 84 12.37 -6.65 4.66
CA ALA A 84 12.92 -5.42 4.10
C ALA A 84 14.37 -5.21 4.57
N ASP A 85 15.29 -4.98 3.62
CA ASP A 85 16.71 -4.76 3.91
C ASP A 85 16.94 -3.59 4.86
N ILE A 86 16.20 -2.48 4.66
CA ILE A 86 16.28 -1.29 5.51
C ILE A 86 15.80 -1.58 6.93
N ALA A 87 14.76 -2.38 7.11
CA ALA A 87 14.30 -2.80 8.43
C ALA A 87 15.35 -3.68 9.12
N ARG A 88 16.03 -4.59 8.38
CA ARG A 88 17.16 -5.36 8.92
C ARG A 88 18.33 -4.49 9.39
N GLU A 89 18.69 -3.47 8.59
CA GLU A 89 19.73 -2.52 8.99
C GLU A 89 19.35 -1.78 10.29
N ASN A 90 18.07 -1.41 10.44
CA ASN A 90 17.58 -0.74 11.64
C ASN A 90 17.51 -1.69 12.85
N TRP A 91 17.14 -2.97 12.66
CA TRP A 91 17.23 -3.98 13.72
C TRP A 91 18.66 -4.14 14.23
N ALA A 92 19.61 -4.35 13.34
CA ALA A 92 21.03 -4.44 13.70
C ALA A 92 21.55 -3.18 14.42
N ALA A 93 20.99 -2.00 14.10
CA ALA A 93 21.31 -0.77 14.79
C ALA A 93 20.77 -0.73 16.23
N LEU A 94 19.62 -1.36 16.52
CA LEU A 94 19.11 -1.51 17.91
C LEU A 94 20.05 -2.36 18.73
N GLU A 95 20.48 -3.52 18.22
CA GLU A 95 21.43 -4.41 18.89
C GLU A 95 22.76 -3.72 19.14
N ALA A 96 23.29 -2.99 18.15
CA ALA A 96 24.53 -2.23 18.30
C ALA A 96 24.44 -1.06 19.29
N ALA A 97 23.25 -0.53 19.52
CA ALA A 97 22.97 0.55 20.47
C ALA A 97 22.57 0.06 21.86
N ASP A 98 22.61 -1.25 22.10
CA ASP A 98 22.24 -1.91 23.37
C ASP A 98 20.79 -1.57 23.81
N ILE A 99 19.87 -1.39 22.84
CA ILE A 99 18.44 -1.24 23.08
C ILE A 99 17.84 -2.62 23.27
N ASP A 100 16.98 -2.82 24.29
CA ASP A 100 16.35 -4.11 24.57
C ASP A 100 15.46 -4.53 23.40
N ALA A 101 15.94 -5.45 22.59
CA ALA A 101 15.26 -5.97 21.39
C ALA A 101 15.19 -7.49 21.46
N ARG A 102 13.96 -8.03 21.41
CA ARG A 102 13.67 -9.44 21.66
C ARG A 102 12.96 -10.06 20.48
N GLU A 103 13.40 -11.26 20.06
CA GLU A 103 12.68 -12.10 19.10
C GLU A 103 11.53 -12.86 19.79
N VAL A 104 10.30 -12.68 19.31
CA VAL A 104 9.12 -13.46 19.74
C VAL A 104 8.88 -14.55 18.70
N ARG A 105 9.34 -15.77 19.00
CA ARG A 105 9.36 -16.89 18.04
C ARG A 105 8.04 -17.66 17.96
N ASP A 106 7.22 -17.56 18.97
CA ASP A 106 5.88 -18.13 19.08
C ASP A 106 4.98 -17.23 19.93
N SER A 107 3.67 -17.44 19.82
CA SER A 107 2.67 -16.62 20.52
C SER A 107 2.80 -16.67 22.04
N GLU A 108 3.26 -17.78 22.59
CA GLU A 108 3.36 -18.00 24.05
C GLU A 108 4.58 -17.26 24.64
N SER A 109 5.54 -16.89 23.81
CA SER A 109 6.75 -16.19 24.24
C SER A 109 6.60 -14.65 24.30
N LEU A 110 5.47 -14.10 23.87
CA LEU A 110 5.19 -12.68 24.00
C LEU A 110 4.80 -12.34 25.44
N ALA A 111 5.59 -11.53 26.11
CA ALA A 111 5.29 -10.96 27.42
C ALA A 111 5.37 -9.44 27.34
N LEU A 112 4.21 -8.78 27.49
CA LEU A 112 4.09 -7.32 27.53
C LEU A 112 4.06 -6.85 29.00
N GLU A 113 5.03 -6.96 29.77
CA GLU A 113 5.20 -6.68 31.21
C GLU A 113 4.51 -5.40 31.75
N ASP A 114 3.19 -5.21 31.45
CA ASP A 114 2.35 -4.05 31.76
C ASP A 114 3.00 -2.69 31.42
N PRO A 115 3.33 -2.41 30.16
CA PRO A 115 3.92 -1.15 29.76
C PRO A 115 2.94 0.02 29.88
N ASP A 116 3.43 1.24 30.04
CA ASP A 116 2.63 2.46 30.03
C ASP A 116 2.10 2.77 28.63
N VAL A 117 2.93 2.50 27.59
CA VAL A 117 2.59 2.68 26.18
C VAL A 117 2.94 1.45 25.37
N VAL A 118 2.02 1.04 24.49
CA VAL A 118 2.29 0.04 23.43
C VAL A 118 2.28 0.73 22.07
N VAL A 119 3.33 0.49 21.28
CA VAL A 119 3.38 0.87 19.87
C VAL A 119 3.07 -0.37 19.02
N ASP A 120 1.92 -0.39 18.38
CA ASP A 120 1.54 -1.42 17.41
C ASP A 120 2.15 -1.09 16.04
N ALA A 121 3.15 -1.84 15.64
CA ALA A 121 3.82 -1.77 14.35
C ALA A 121 3.94 -3.16 13.69
N MET A 122 2.93 -4.02 13.92
CA MET A 122 2.95 -5.37 13.38
C MET A 122 2.70 -5.38 11.88
N LEU A 123 1.62 -4.75 11.44
CA LEU A 123 1.21 -4.71 10.02
C LEU A 123 0.75 -3.29 9.64
N GLY A 124 1.11 -2.86 8.43
CA GLY A 124 0.66 -1.59 7.83
C GLY A 124 -0.30 -1.82 6.66
N THR A 125 -0.43 -0.83 5.79
CA THR A 125 -1.36 -0.81 4.64
C THR A 125 -1.24 -1.98 3.67
N GLY A 126 -0.12 -2.68 3.62
CA GLY A 126 0.09 -3.82 2.73
C GLY A 126 -0.56 -5.14 3.18
N ALA A 127 -1.22 -5.17 4.34
CA ALA A 127 -1.84 -6.37 4.89
C ALA A 127 -3.36 -6.31 4.75
N THR A 128 -3.97 -7.42 4.33
CA THR A 128 -5.41 -7.57 4.21
C THR A 128 -5.88 -8.88 4.84
N GLY A 129 -7.14 -8.92 5.28
CA GLY A 129 -7.76 -10.09 5.90
C GLY A 129 -7.42 -10.25 7.38
N ALA A 130 -7.84 -11.38 7.97
CA ALA A 130 -7.68 -11.63 9.41
C ALA A 130 -6.20 -11.81 9.80
N LEU A 131 -5.84 -11.28 10.97
CA LEU A 131 -4.53 -11.52 11.57
C LEU A 131 -4.29 -13.02 11.77
N ARG A 132 -3.06 -13.44 11.51
CA ARG A 132 -2.57 -14.80 11.78
C ARG A 132 -1.74 -14.81 13.04
N GLU A 133 -1.41 -15.98 13.56
CA GLU A 133 -0.43 -16.10 14.64
C GLU A 133 0.99 -15.81 14.13
N PRO A 134 1.83 -15.12 14.91
CA PRO A 134 1.62 -14.65 16.30
C PRO A 134 0.91 -13.30 16.43
N GLU A 135 0.66 -12.56 15.36
CA GLU A 135 0.09 -11.21 15.37
C GLU A 135 -1.32 -11.17 16.00
N ALA A 136 -2.14 -12.24 15.79
CA ALA A 136 -3.47 -12.31 16.39
C ALA A 136 -3.43 -12.44 17.92
N THR A 137 -2.49 -13.19 18.48
CA THR A 137 -2.29 -13.27 19.93
C THR A 137 -1.74 -11.96 20.48
N ALA A 138 -0.81 -11.31 19.77
CA ALA A 138 -0.28 -10.01 20.16
C ALA A 138 -1.38 -8.94 20.20
N ALA A 139 -2.26 -8.89 19.20
CA ALA A 139 -3.39 -7.95 19.18
C ALA A 139 -4.34 -8.15 20.37
N ARG A 140 -4.64 -9.41 20.74
CA ARG A 140 -5.44 -9.68 21.96
C ARG A 140 -4.73 -9.23 23.23
N ALA A 141 -3.42 -9.52 23.35
CA ALA A 141 -2.65 -9.11 24.51
C ALA A 141 -2.56 -7.58 24.66
N ILE A 142 -2.47 -6.85 23.55
CA ILE A 142 -2.50 -5.39 23.52
C ILE A 142 -3.87 -4.88 23.98
N ASN A 143 -4.96 -5.41 23.42
CA ASN A 143 -6.32 -4.96 23.73
C ASN A 143 -6.74 -5.31 25.17
N ASP A 144 -6.27 -6.45 25.71
CA ASP A 144 -6.54 -6.87 27.09
C ASP A 144 -5.69 -6.11 28.13
N GLY A 145 -4.67 -5.38 27.68
CA GLY A 145 -3.76 -4.58 28.51
C GLY A 145 -4.35 -3.24 28.93
N GLY A 146 -3.64 -2.53 29.82
CA GLY A 146 -4.03 -1.19 30.31
C GLY A 146 -3.22 -0.05 29.70
N ALA A 147 -2.33 -0.34 28.74
CA ALA A 147 -1.43 0.62 28.13
C ALA A 147 -2.14 1.59 27.18
N THR A 148 -1.60 2.80 27.00
CA THR A 148 -2.00 3.64 25.89
C THR A 148 -1.46 3.05 24.56
N VAL A 149 -2.33 2.82 23.59
CA VAL A 149 -1.98 2.15 22.33
C VAL A 149 -1.81 3.16 21.19
N VAL A 150 -0.61 3.18 20.60
CA VAL A 150 -0.27 3.98 19.42
C VAL A 150 -0.04 3.05 18.23
N SER A 151 -0.94 3.04 17.24
CA SER A 151 -0.76 2.26 16.03
C SER A 151 -0.03 3.03 14.94
N VAL A 152 0.89 2.33 14.26
CA VAL A 152 1.72 2.86 13.18
C VAL A 152 1.06 2.56 11.85
N ASP A 153 0.83 3.59 11.06
CA ASP A 153 0.19 3.62 9.75
C ASP A 153 -1.31 3.30 9.79
N VAL A 154 -1.69 2.09 10.18
CA VAL A 154 -3.06 1.65 10.48
C VAL A 154 -3.04 0.68 11.65
N PRO A 155 -4.11 0.57 12.46
CA PRO A 155 -4.16 -0.46 13.50
C PRO A 155 -4.07 -1.85 12.88
N SER A 156 -3.21 -2.69 13.42
CA SER A 156 -2.99 -4.03 12.87
C SER A 156 -4.26 -4.88 12.89
N GLY A 157 -4.65 -5.39 11.74
CA GLY A 157 -5.90 -6.14 11.54
C GLY A 157 -7.05 -5.32 10.95
N VAL A 158 -6.89 -3.99 10.85
CA VAL A 158 -7.83 -3.10 10.14
C VAL A 158 -7.38 -2.97 8.69
N ASP A 159 -8.32 -3.10 7.76
CA ASP A 159 -8.08 -2.84 6.35
C ASP A 159 -7.96 -1.33 6.10
N ALA A 160 -6.86 -0.91 5.50
CA ALA A 160 -6.52 0.50 5.32
C ALA A 160 -7.47 1.25 4.37
N ASP A 161 -8.10 0.54 3.44
CA ASP A 161 -8.96 1.15 2.42
C ASP A 161 -10.43 1.16 2.85
N THR A 162 -10.90 0.15 3.62
CA THR A 162 -12.30 0.02 4.04
C THR A 162 -12.54 0.37 5.51
N GLY A 163 -11.55 0.24 6.37
CA GLY A 163 -11.69 0.37 7.84
C GLY A 163 -12.30 -0.85 8.52
N GLU A 164 -12.56 -1.93 7.79
CA GLU A 164 -13.13 -3.15 8.32
C GLU A 164 -12.04 -4.06 8.93
N ALA A 165 -12.42 -4.82 9.97
CA ALA A 165 -11.58 -5.87 10.53
C ALA A 165 -12.19 -7.23 10.23
N ALA A 166 -11.43 -8.12 9.56
CA ALA A 166 -11.86 -9.47 9.23
C ALA A 166 -11.80 -10.46 10.43
N GLY A 167 -11.25 -10.02 11.56
CA GLY A 167 -11.06 -10.79 12.78
C GLY A 167 -10.68 -9.88 13.94
N VAL A 168 -9.82 -10.35 14.84
CA VAL A 168 -9.24 -9.48 15.87
C VAL A 168 -8.39 -8.40 15.22
N ALA A 169 -8.51 -7.17 15.70
CA ALA A 169 -7.66 -6.04 15.32
C ALA A 169 -7.24 -5.29 16.59
N VAL A 170 -6.17 -4.51 16.49
CA VAL A 170 -5.71 -3.65 17.57
C VAL A 170 -6.69 -2.48 17.76
N GLU A 171 -7.08 -2.24 19.00
CA GLU A 171 -7.90 -1.10 19.43
C GLU A 171 -6.96 0.05 19.82
N ALA A 172 -6.71 0.97 18.89
CA ALA A 172 -5.75 2.05 19.09
C ALA A 172 -6.38 3.26 19.79
N ASP A 173 -5.63 3.87 20.73
CA ASP A 173 -5.97 5.19 21.28
C ASP A 173 -5.49 6.33 20.38
N ARG A 174 -4.44 6.10 19.59
CA ARG A 174 -3.86 7.02 18.62
C ARG A 174 -3.40 6.28 17.38
N VAL A 175 -3.50 6.93 16.22
CA VAL A 175 -2.90 6.42 14.98
C VAL A 175 -1.95 7.47 14.42
N VAL A 176 -0.75 7.07 14.05
CA VAL A 176 0.17 7.90 13.26
C VAL A 176 0.30 7.29 11.87
N THR A 177 -0.20 7.97 10.87
CA THR A 177 -0.13 7.56 9.45
C THR A 177 0.75 8.52 8.67
N PHE A 178 1.25 8.09 7.52
CA PHE A 178 2.31 8.78 6.80
C PHE A 178 1.81 9.37 5.49
N HIS A 179 2.30 10.59 5.18
CA HIS A 179 2.08 11.36 3.96
C HIS A 179 0.63 11.81 3.78
N ASP A 180 -0.32 10.87 3.70
CA ASP A 180 -1.77 11.17 3.64
C ASP A 180 -2.57 10.12 4.42
N ALA A 181 -3.80 10.49 4.82
CA ALA A 181 -4.70 9.58 5.51
C ALA A 181 -5.18 8.48 4.54
N LYS A 182 -5.33 7.26 5.07
CA LYS A 182 -5.94 6.14 4.35
C LYS A 182 -7.46 6.20 4.51
N PRO A 183 -8.25 5.79 3.49
CA PRO A 183 -9.71 5.87 3.54
C PRO A 183 -10.32 5.18 4.76
N GLY A 184 -9.82 3.99 5.11
CA GLY A 184 -10.33 3.20 6.24
C GLY A 184 -10.13 3.86 7.61
N LEU A 185 -9.16 4.76 7.76
CA LEU A 185 -8.96 5.49 9.01
C LEU A 185 -10.11 6.43 9.38
N ALA A 186 -10.94 6.82 8.40
CA ALA A 186 -12.11 7.63 8.65
C ALA A 186 -13.22 6.91 9.45
N ALA A 187 -13.16 5.59 9.53
CA ALA A 187 -14.11 4.77 10.28
C ALA A 187 -13.69 4.57 11.75
N LEU A 188 -12.48 4.99 12.14
CA LEU A 188 -11.95 4.82 13.50
C LEU A 188 -12.37 5.98 14.40
N ASP A 189 -12.64 5.67 15.68
CA ASP A 189 -12.85 6.68 16.72
C ASP A 189 -11.55 7.29 17.25
N ALA A 190 -10.40 6.63 17.00
CA ALA A 190 -9.08 7.08 17.45
C ALA A 190 -8.61 8.34 16.69
N PRO A 191 -8.03 9.34 17.37
CA PRO A 191 -7.37 10.45 16.72
C PRO A 191 -6.25 10.00 15.77
N VAL A 192 -6.26 10.53 14.54
CA VAL A 192 -5.28 10.20 13.51
C VAL A 192 -4.34 11.39 13.28
N THR A 193 -3.05 11.16 13.45
CA THR A 193 -1.99 12.12 13.10
C THR A 193 -1.43 11.76 11.73
N VAL A 194 -1.59 12.63 10.74
CA VAL A 194 -0.96 12.48 9.42
C VAL A 194 0.40 13.15 9.46
N ALA A 195 1.45 12.36 9.41
CA ALA A 195 2.83 12.85 9.48
C ALA A 195 3.40 13.07 8.08
N ASP A 196 3.91 14.29 7.84
CA ASP A 196 4.75 14.56 6.67
C ASP A 196 6.11 13.87 6.85
N ILE A 197 6.42 12.96 5.95
CA ILE A 197 7.67 12.19 5.94
C ILE A 197 8.65 12.61 4.84
N GLY A 198 8.34 13.72 4.15
CA GLY A 198 9.21 14.32 3.14
C GLY A 198 9.04 13.74 1.73
N ILE A 199 7.88 13.17 1.42
CA ILE A 199 7.53 12.80 0.05
C ILE A 199 7.28 14.08 -0.75
N PRO A 200 8.01 14.32 -1.87
CA PRO A 200 7.80 15.52 -2.65
C PRO A 200 6.45 15.49 -3.37
N ALA A 201 5.74 16.61 -3.40
CA ALA A 201 4.46 16.73 -4.11
C ALA A 201 4.53 16.33 -5.60
N ALA A 202 5.72 16.32 -6.20
CA ALA A 202 5.93 15.83 -7.55
C ALA A 202 5.63 14.31 -7.67
N ALA A 203 5.80 13.53 -6.60
CA ALA A 203 5.53 12.10 -6.61
C ALA A 203 4.05 11.75 -6.89
N GLU A 204 3.14 12.69 -6.58
CA GLU A 204 1.71 12.56 -6.86
C GLU A 204 1.29 13.22 -8.20
N ARG A 205 2.05 14.21 -8.67
CA ARG A 205 1.61 15.11 -9.76
C ARG A 205 2.21 14.77 -11.11
N VAL A 206 3.33 14.07 -11.15
CA VAL A 206 4.01 13.71 -12.39
C VAL A 206 3.96 12.21 -12.59
N VAL A 207 3.84 11.79 -13.85
CA VAL A 207 3.93 10.37 -14.22
C VAL A 207 5.37 9.93 -14.07
N GLU A 208 5.62 8.90 -13.26
CA GLU A 208 6.95 8.35 -13.00
C GLU A 208 6.87 6.82 -12.87
N ARG A 209 7.95 6.15 -12.50
CA ARG A 209 8.08 4.68 -12.48
C ARG A 209 7.04 3.97 -11.61
N GLY A 210 6.57 4.59 -10.55
CA GLY A 210 5.53 4.04 -9.69
C GLY A 210 4.21 3.82 -10.41
N ASP A 211 3.88 4.67 -11.39
CA ASP A 211 2.66 4.52 -12.17
C ASP A 211 2.61 3.21 -12.99
N LEU A 212 3.78 2.59 -13.24
CA LEU A 212 3.84 1.28 -13.88
C LEU A 212 3.28 0.15 -12.99
N LEU A 213 3.20 0.35 -11.68
CA LEU A 213 2.58 -0.62 -10.77
C LEU A 213 1.10 -0.86 -11.11
N ARG A 214 0.42 0.19 -11.59
CA ARG A 214 -0.99 0.11 -12.06
C ARG A 214 -1.16 -0.75 -13.32
N LEU A 215 -0.08 -1.01 -14.05
CA LEU A 215 -0.07 -1.87 -15.22
C LEU A 215 0.32 -3.32 -14.89
N SER A 216 0.53 -3.62 -13.62
CA SER A 216 0.83 -4.98 -13.16
C SER A 216 -0.37 -5.88 -13.41
N ARG A 217 -0.12 -7.07 -14.00
CA ARG A 217 -1.15 -8.07 -14.27
C ARG A 217 -0.96 -9.27 -13.37
N ASP A 218 -2.05 -9.74 -12.78
CA ASP A 218 -2.05 -11.01 -12.08
C ASP A 218 -1.76 -12.13 -13.10
N PRO A 219 -0.82 -13.07 -12.81
CA PRO A 219 -0.55 -14.21 -13.71
C PRO A 219 -1.77 -15.10 -14.01
N THR A 220 -2.81 -15.02 -13.18
CA THR A 220 -4.07 -15.76 -13.33
C THR A 220 -5.17 -14.95 -13.99
N ALA A 221 -4.90 -13.69 -14.35
CA ALA A 221 -5.87 -12.80 -14.99
C ALA A 221 -6.35 -13.34 -16.35
N HIS A 222 -7.61 -13.08 -16.63
CA HIS A 222 -8.29 -13.53 -17.85
C HIS A 222 -8.47 -12.38 -18.83
N LYS A 223 -8.77 -12.74 -20.07
CA LYS A 223 -9.11 -11.80 -21.13
C LYS A 223 -10.38 -11.04 -20.76
N GLY A 224 -10.29 -9.72 -20.72
CA GLY A 224 -11.36 -8.81 -20.28
C GLY A 224 -11.13 -8.14 -18.93
N ASP A 225 -10.23 -8.68 -18.09
CA ASP A 225 -9.96 -8.12 -16.74
C ASP A 225 -9.29 -6.73 -16.79
N PHE A 226 -8.57 -6.44 -17.90
CA PHE A 226 -7.85 -5.17 -18.10
C PHE A 226 -8.51 -4.28 -19.16
N GLY A 227 -9.79 -4.49 -19.40
CA GLY A 227 -10.63 -3.61 -20.18
C GLY A 227 -10.74 -3.96 -21.66
N GLU A 228 -11.91 -3.61 -22.18
CA GLU A 228 -12.25 -3.67 -23.61
C GLU A 228 -12.42 -2.26 -24.14
N VAL A 229 -11.82 -1.98 -25.28
CA VAL A 229 -11.86 -0.65 -25.89
C VAL A 229 -12.46 -0.72 -27.27
N LEU A 230 -13.49 0.10 -27.51
CA LEU A 230 -14.05 0.32 -28.83
C LEU A 230 -13.47 1.60 -29.44
N VAL A 231 -12.74 1.45 -30.53
CA VAL A 231 -12.29 2.57 -31.37
C VAL A 231 -13.30 2.77 -32.48
N VAL A 232 -13.84 3.96 -32.56
CA VAL A 232 -14.78 4.30 -33.64
C VAL A 232 -14.12 5.33 -34.54
N GLY A 233 -13.97 5.00 -35.81
CA GLY A 233 -13.33 5.93 -36.73
C GLY A 233 -13.15 5.37 -38.14
N GLY A 234 -12.54 6.17 -38.96
CA GLY A 234 -12.36 5.88 -40.36
C GLY A 234 -13.33 6.70 -41.24
N GLY A 235 -13.08 6.62 -42.48
CA GLY A 235 -13.84 7.32 -43.52
C GLY A 235 -13.22 6.92 -44.84
N PRO A 236 -12.73 7.84 -45.66
CA PRO A 236 -11.94 7.47 -46.84
C PRO A 236 -10.54 6.95 -46.47
N TYR A 237 -10.08 7.12 -45.21
CA TYR A 237 -8.74 6.73 -44.73
C TYR A 237 -8.83 5.70 -43.62
N ALA A 238 -8.02 4.64 -43.70
CA ALA A 238 -7.93 3.57 -42.72
C ALA A 238 -6.89 3.78 -41.63
N GLY A 239 -5.96 4.72 -41.79
CA GLY A 239 -4.76 4.84 -40.96
C GLY A 239 -5.05 5.24 -39.50
N ALA A 240 -5.91 6.25 -39.28
CA ALA A 240 -6.17 6.77 -37.95
C ALA A 240 -6.80 5.71 -37.00
N PRO A 241 -7.89 5.00 -37.36
CA PRO A 241 -8.46 3.97 -36.51
C PRO A 241 -7.50 2.81 -36.26
N ALA A 242 -6.72 2.40 -37.27
CA ALA A 242 -5.70 1.37 -37.10
C ALA A 242 -4.59 1.77 -36.13
N LEU A 243 -4.10 3.02 -36.21
CA LEU A 243 -3.11 3.54 -35.26
C LEU A 243 -3.65 3.63 -33.85
N ALA A 244 -4.89 4.11 -33.68
CA ALA A 244 -5.55 4.18 -32.37
C ALA A 244 -5.72 2.79 -31.77
N GLY A 245 -6.24 1.83 -32.55
CA GLY A 245 -6.43 0.44 -32.11
C GLY A 245 -5.11 -0.21 -31.70
N ARG A 246 -4.07 -0.08 -32.50
CA ARG A 246 -2.73 -0.63 -32.17
C ARG A 246 -2.10 0.03 -30.96
N ALA A 247 -2.27 1.35 -30.79
CA ALA A 247 -1.82 2.04 -29.59
C ALA A 247 -2.53 1.49 -28.35
N THR A 248 -3.84 1.30 -28.43
CA THR A 248 -4.66 0.72 -27.36
C THR A 248 -4.20 -0.69 -26.96
N LEU A 249 -3.93 -1.57 -27.92
CA LEU A 249 -3.35 -2.90 -27.64
C LEU A 249 -2.02 -2.80 -26.90
N ARG A 250 -1.17 -1.84 -27.27
CA ARG A 250 0.15 -1.65 -26.65
C ARG A 250 0.09 -1.01 -25.26
N THR A 251 -0.98 -0.31 -24.93
CA THR A 251 -1.19 0.21 -23.56
C THR A 251 -1.76 -0.84 -22.62
N GLY A 252 -2.11 -2.02 -23.13
CA GLY A 252 -2.46 -3.15 -22.29
C GLY A 252 -3.96 -3.49 -22.25
N ALA A 253 -4.81 -2.90 -23.09
CA ALA A 253 -6.19 -3.37 -23.23
C ALA A 253 -6.22 -4.82 -23.73
N ASP A 254 -7.13 -5.63 -23.15
CA ASP A 254 -7.24 -7.06 -23.49
C ASP A 254 -7.95 -7.29 -24.80
N LEU A 255 -8.94 -6.46 -25.10
CA LEU A 255 -9.71 -6.51 -26.32
C LEU A 255 -9.80 -5.12 -26.95
N VAL A 256 -9.55 -5.05 -28.23
CA VAL A 256 -9.70 -3.81 -28.99
C VAL A 256 -10.54 -4.07 -30.24
N SER A 257 -11.72 -3.47 -30.22
CA SER A 257 -12.62 -3.48 -31.37
C SER A 257 -12.52 -2.15 -32.12
N VAL A 258 -12.54 -2.23 -33.45
CA VAL A 258 -12.52 -1.05 -34.32
C VAL A 258 -13.75 -1.05 -35.17
N ALA A 259 -14.71 -0.17 -34.91
CA ALA A 259 -15.86 0.06 -35.72
C ALA A 259 -15.57 1.12 -36.79
N CYS A 260 -15.58 0.72 -38.06
CA CYS A 260 -15.25 1.60 -39.18
C CYS A 260 -16.13 1.33 -40.41
N PRO A 261 -16.24 2.29 -41.35
CA PRO A 261 -16.98 2.06 -42.60
C PRO A 261 -16.50 0.82 -43.35
N ALA A 262 -17.43 0.05 -43.90
CA ALA A 262 -17.17 -1.20 -44.60
C ALA A 262 -16.10 -1.07 -45.72
N ALA A 263 -16.03 0.08 -46.36
CA ALA A 263 -15.06 0.35 -47.44
C ALA A 263 -13.57 0.30 -46.97
N VAL A 264 -13.31 0.46 -45.67
CA VAL A 264 -11.94 0.46 -45.12
C VAL A 264 -11.71 -0.68 -44.10
N ALA A 265 -12.72 -1.47 -43.78
CA ALA A 265 -12.67 -2.50 -42.74
C ALA A 265 -11.59 -3.55 -43.00
N ASP A 266 -11.51 -4.12 -44.21
CA ASP A 266 -10.49 -5.09 -44.57
C ASP A 266 -9.06 -4.53 -44.50
N THR A 267 -8.92 -3.24 -44.85
CA THR A 267 -7.63 -2.55 -44.74
C THR A 267 -7.23 -2.37 -43.28
N VAL A 268 -8.17 -1.97 -42.41
CA VAL A 268 -7.92 -1.81 -40.97
C VAL A 268 -7.58 -3.16 -40.35
N GLN A 269 -8.31 -4.23 -40.65
CA GLN A 269 -8.02 -5.58 -40.17
C GLN A 269 -6.65 -6.08 -40.60
N GLY A 270 -6.16 -5.68 -41.76
CA GLY A 270 -4.84 -6.07 -42.25
C GLY A 270 -3.65 -5.40 -41.53
N TYR A 271 -3.87 -4.44 -40.67
CA TYR A 271 -2.78 -3.76 -39.94
C TYR A 271 -2.27 -4.51 -38.72
N ASP A 272 -3.13 -5.29 -38.04
CA ASP A 272 -2.75 -5.98 -36.80
C ASP A 272 -3.72 -7.12 -36.50
N GLU A 273 -3.21 -8.32 -36.20
CA GLU A 273 -4.01 -9.50 -35.87
C GLU A 273 -4.76 -9.41 -34.54
N GLY A 274 -4.34 -8.50 -33.66
CA GLY A 274 -4.99 -8.26 -32.37
C GLY A 274 -6.25 -7.38 -32.46
N LEU A 275 -6.51 -6.75 -33.61
CA LEU A 275 -7.68 -5.90 -33.79
C LEU A 275 -8.92 -6.73 -34.19
N ILE A 276 -10.04 -6.46 -33.55
CA ILE A 276 -11.36 -6.98 -33.95
C ILE A 276 -12.05 -5.88 -34.77
N VAL A 277 -12.22 -6.08 -36.06
CA VAL A 277 -12.80 -5.02 -36.91
C VAL A 277 -14.26 -5.27 -37.21
N GLU A 278 -15.09 -4.29 -36.89
CA GLU A 278 -16.53 -4.26 -37.15
C GLU A 278 -16.84 -3.32 -38.31
N ALA A 279 -17.30 -3.90 -39.42
CA ALA A 279 -17.70 -3.11 -40.59
C ALA A 279 -19.08 -2.47 -40.40
N LEU A 280 -19.14 -1.15 -40.37
CA LEU A 280 -20.38 -0.40 -40.26
C LEU A 280 -21.11 -0.39 -41.62
N SER A 281 -22.37 -0.80 -41.62
CA SER A 281 -23.22 -0.82 -42.83
C SER A 281 -23.80 0.55 -43.24
N GLY A 282 -23.49 1.61 -42.43
CA GLY A 282 -23.98 2.96 -42.65
C GLY A 282 -22.99 4.02 -42.16
N GLU A 283 -23.34 5.31 -42.32
CA GLU A 283 -22.53 6.44 -41.91
C GLU A 283 -22.68 6.79 -40.40
N ARG A 284 -23.52 6.06 -39.65
CA ARG A 284 -23.81 6.31 -38.24
C ARG A 284 -23.69 5.05 -37.42
N ILE A 285 -23.15 5.22 -36.21
CA ILE A 285 -23.10 4.16 -35.20
C ILE A 285 -24.45 4.13 -34.49
N GLY A 286 -25.06 2.94 -34.42
CA GLY A 286 -26.27 2.72 -33.66
C GLY A 286 -25.99 2.25 -32.23
N PRO A 287 -27.00 2.27 -31.34
CA PRO A 287 -26.88 1.78 -29.96
C PRO A 287 -26.39 0.34 -29.86
N ASP A 288 -26.70 -0.50 -30.86
CA ASP A 288 -26.33 -1.93 -30.87
C ASP A 288 -24.83 -2.18 -31.05
N GLN A 289 -24.11 -1.24 -31.67
CA GLN A 289 -22.66 -1.31 -31.77
C GLN A 289 -21.96 -0.84 -30.50
N ILE A 290 -22.55 0.13 -29.77
CA ILE A 290 -22.03 0.62 -28.50
C ILE A 290 -22.32 -0.39 -27.38
N GLY A 291 -23.50 -1.03 -27.39
CA GLY A 291 -23.94 -1.98 -26.37
C GLY A 291 -23.16 -3.29 -26.30
N ARG A 292 -22.38 -3.64 -27.33
CA ARG A 292 -21.53 -4.84 -27.34
C ARG A 292 -20.18 -4.65 -26.61
N ALA A 293 -19.82 -3.42 -26.30
CA ALA A 293 -18.62 -3.09 -25.52
C ALA A 293 -18.83 -3.15 -23.99
N HIS A 294 -20.02 -3.60 -23.54
CA HIS A 294 -20.41 -3.61 -22.13
C HIS A 294 -20.96 -4.98 -21.65
N VAL A 295 -20.54 -6.09 -22.23
CA VAL A 295 -20.96 -7.43 -21.75
C VAL A 295 -19.74 -8.20 -21.23
#